data_90b8b81f4393c4680e6ab0a89906eb7e
#
_entry.id   90b8b81f4393c4680e6ab0a89906eb7e
#
_cell.length_a   1.000
_cell.length_b   1.000
_cell.length_c   1.000
_cell.angle_alpha   90.00
_cell.angle_beta   90.00
_cell.angle_gamma   90.00
#
_symmetry.space_group_name_H-M   'P 1'
#
loop_
_entity.id
_entity.type
_entity.pdbx_description
1 polymer ?
#
loop_
_entity_poly.entity_id
_entity_poly.type
_entity_poly.pdbx_seq_one_letter_code
_entity_poly.pdbx_strand_id
1 'polypeptide(L)'
;MGNADLRSLAVLSDVSFEEVAGSVVAVDAHNWLYRYLTTTVKFTREEAYTTAAGEEVANLIGLVQGLPKFFEHDLVPVFVFDGGVTELKDDEVAERREAREEAEERRKEAEERGDAVAAARLEARTQRLTDVIHETTRELLELLDVPVVEAPAEGEAQASHMALRGDVEYVGSEDYDTLLFGAPYTLRQLTSKGDPELMDLEATLAEHDITREQLVDVAILCGTDFNEGLSGVGPKTALSAVREHGDLWAVLDARGAYIEHADRVRELFLDPPVTDDYAFDADISPDIDAARAYVVDEWEVDADEVARGFERIESSLVQTGLDEWT
;
A
#
# COMPACT_ATOMS: atom_id res chain seq x y z
N MET A 1 -8.16 -4.13 -4.04
CA MET A 1 -8.28 -2.85 -4.78
C MET A 1 -9.54 -2.20 -4.29
N GLY A 2 -9.40 -1.16 -3.46
CA GLY A 2 -10.51 -0.41 -2.89
C GLY A 2 -11.46 0.04 -3.99
N ASN A 3 -12.71 -0.34 -3.84
CA ASN A 3 -13.74 -0.04 -4.84
C ASN A 3 -14.29 1.38 -4.69
N ALA A 4 -13.98 2.04 -3.58
CA ALA A 4 -14.34 3.43 -3.40
C ALA A 4 -13.41 4.30 -4.26
N ASP A 5 -13.83 4.62 -5.47
CA ASP A 5 -13.11 5.61 -6.30
C ASP A 5 -13.21 7.01 -5.68
N LEU A 6 -12.64 7.16 -4.48
CA LEU A 6 -12.57 8.43 -3.75
C LEU A 6 -11.68 9.46 -4.45
N ARG A 7 -10.98 9.07 -5.52
CA ARG A 7 -10.13 9.96 -6.31
C ARG A 7 -10.86 11.24 -6.73
N SER A 8 -12.14 11.12 -7.06
CA SER A 8 -12.93 12.27 -7.51
C SER A 8 -13.32 13.23 -6.39
N LEU A 9 -13.08 12.85 -5.13
CA LEU A 9 -13.34 13.65 -3.93
C LEU A 9 -12.04 14.11 -3.27
N ALA A 10 -10.96 13.34 -3.38
CA ALA A 10 -9.70 13.67 -2.75
C ALA A 10 -9.09 14.97 -3.30
N VAL A 11 -8.61 15.82 -2.41
CA VAL A 11 -7.80 16.99 -2.77
C VAL A 11 -6.35 16.55 -2.85
N LEU A 12 -5.80 16.63 -4.05
CA LEU A 12 -4.43 16.26 -4.41
C LEU A 12 -3.66 17.51 -4.85
N SER A 13 -2.41 17.61 -4.46
CA SER A 13 -1.48 18.64 -4.92
C SER A 13 -0.13 18.04 -5.24
N ASP A 14 0.55 18.59 -6.24
CA ASP A 14 1.95 18.26 -6.49
C ASP A 14 2.80 18.84 -5.35
N VAL A 15 3.74 18.04 -4.84
CA VAL A 15 4.71 18.44 -3.83
C VAL A 15 6.09 17.96 -4.27
N SER A 16 7.11 18.83 -4.20
CA SER A 16 8.46 18.43 -4.55
C SER A 16 9.10 17.58 -3.46
N PHE A 17 10.06 16.73 -3.82
CA PHE A 17 10.84 16.00 -2.82
C PHE A 17 11.63 16.90 -1.88
N GLU A 18 12.03 18.10 -2.34
CA GLU A 18 12.71 19.10 -1.50
C GLU A 18 11.81 19.61 -0.36
N GLU A 19 10.48 19.68 -0.59
CA GLU A 19 9.53 20.16 0.42
C GLU A 19 9.24 19.10 1.50
N VAL A 20 9.46 17.83 1.21
CA VAL A 20 9.23 16.71 2.13
C VAL A 20 10.51 16.08 2.65
N ALA A 21 11.68 16.60 2.25
CA ALA A 21 12.98 16.11 2.70
C ALA A 21 13.11 16.18 4.23
N GLY A 22 13.83 15.23 4.82
CA GLY A 22 14.01 15.12 6.27
C GLY A 22 12.79 14.51 6.99
N SER A 23 11.79 14.04 6.27
CA SER A 23 10.57 13.48 6.87
C SER A 23 10.61 11.96 6.99
N VAL A 24 9.91 11.45 8.00
CA VAL A 24 9.63 10.02 8.19
C VAL A 24 8.31 9.68 7.51
N VAL A 25 8.30 8.62 6.71
CA VAL A 25 7.15 8.18 5.94
C VAL A 25 6.76 6.76 6.35
N ALA A 26 5.58 6.58 6.94
CA ALA A 26 5.02 5.24 7.19
C ALA A 26 4.50 4.66 5.88
N VAL A 27 5.20 3.68 5.32
CA VAL A 27 4.89 3.07 4.03
C VAL A 27 4.05 1.82 4.24
N ASP A 28 2.88 1.78 3.62
CA ASP A 28 2.11 0.53 3.55
C ASP A 28 2.90 -0.51 2.74
N ALA A 29 3.43 -1.50 3.45
CA ALA A 29 4.29 -2.54 2.89
C ALA A 29 3.54 -3.37 1.86
N HIS A 30 2.27 -3.71 2.12
CA HIS A 30 1.46 -4.54 1.24
C HIS A 30 1.17 -3.84 -0.09
N ASN A 31 0.70 -2.60 -0.03
CA ASN A 31 0.42 -1.76 -1.21
C ASN A 31 1.70 -1.53 -2.03
N TRP A 32 2.80 -1.23 -1.35
CA TRP A 32 4.09 -0.97 -1.99
C TRP A 32 4.64 -2.22 -2.72
N LEU A 33 4.65 -3.39 -2.05
CA LEU A 33 5.08 -4.66 -2.63
C LEU A 33 4.18 -5.09 -3.80
N TYR A 34 2.86 -5.01 -3.64
CA TYR A 34 1.91 -5.35 -4.69
C TYR A 34 2.15 -4.54 -5.97
N ARG A 35 2.45 -3.26 -5.83
CA ARG A 35 2.78 -2.40 -6.96
C ARG A 35 4.02 -2.88 -7.72
N TYR A 36 5.10 -3.25 -7.00
CA TYR A 36 6.31 -3.78 -7.64
C TYR A 36 6.04 -5.13 -8.31
N LEU A 37 5.41 -6.04 -7.63
CA LEU A 37 5.06 -7.35 -8.17
C LEU A 37 4.22 -7.25 -9.44
N THR A 38 3.23 -6.35 -9.47
CA THR A 38 2.34 -6.19 -10.63
C THR A 38 2.95 -5.40 -11.79
N THR A 39 3.91 -4.52 -11.53
CA THR A 39 4.52 -3.66 -12.54
C THR A 39 5.76 -4.32 -13.16
N THR A 40 6.57 -4.94 -12.35
CA THR A 40 7.86 -5.52 -12.75
C THR A 40 7.65 -6.82 -13.54
N VAL A 41 6.75 -7.70 -13.09
CA VAL A 41 6.42 -8.97 -13.76
C VAL A 41 5.84 -8.77 -15.17
N LYS A 42 5.25 -7.62 -15.47
CA LYS A 42 4.70 -7.34 -16.82
C LYS A 42 5.73 -7.18 -17.93
N PHE A 43 6.98 -6.91 -17.62
CA PHE A 43 8.01 -6.51 -18.59
C PHE A 43 9.19 -7.47 -18.71
N THR A 44 9.23 -8.54 -17.92
CA THR A 44 10.39 -9.44 -17.82
C THR A 44 9.99 -10.91 -17.90
N ARG A 45 10.97 -11.78 -18.19
CA ARG A 45 10.75 -13.22 -18.30
C ARG A 45 10.53 -13.82 -16.91
N GLU A 46 9.55 -14.69 -16.75
CA GLU A 46 9.23 -15.41 -15.50
C GLU A 46 10.47 -16.01 -14.80
N GLU A 47 11.44 -16.48 -15.59
CA GLU A 47 12.69 -17.08 -15.10
C GLU A 47 13.60 -16.12 -14.32
N ALA A 48 13.42 -14.80 -14.43
CA ALA A 48 14.24 -13.79 -13.76
C ALA A 48 13.80 -13.50 -12.31
N TYR A 49 12.60 -13.95 -11.93
CA TYR A 49 11.97 -13.63 -10.63
C TYR A 49 11.68 -14.84 -9.77
N THR A 50 12.16 -16.01 -10.17
CA THR A 50 12.06 -17.25 -9.38
C THR A 50 13.43 -17.88 -9.19
N THR A 51 13.69 -18.37 -7.98
CA THR A 51 14.87 -19.17 -7.69
C THR A 51 14.84 -20.51 -8.44
N ALA A 52 15.94 -21.24 -8.44
CA ALA A 52 15.99 -22.61 -8.96
C ALA A 52 15.01 -23.56 -8.25
N ALA A 53 14.61 -23.26 -7.02
CA ALA A 53 13.60 -23.98 -6.25
C ALA A 53 12.16 -23.58 -6.59
N GLY A 54 11.95 -22.51 -7.39
CA GLY A 54 10.63 -21.98 -7.79
C GLY A 54 10.06 -20.97 -6.81
N GLU A 55 10.87 -20.42 -5.88
CA GLU A 55 10.46 -19.37 -4.96
C GLU A 55 10.46 -18.00 -5.65
N GLU A 56 9.44 -17.18 -5.41
CA GLU A 56 9.34 -15.83 -5.99
C GLU A 56 10.28 -14.84 -5.27
N VAL A 57 11.05 -14.06 -6.03
CA VAL A 57 12.05 -13.10 -5.53
C VAL A 57 11.88 -11.68 -6.10
N ALA A 58 10.78 -11.43 -6.79
CA ALA A 58 10.48 -10.11 -7.38
C ALA A 58 10.39 -8.98 -6.33
N ASN A 59 9.98 -9.30 -5.11
CA ASN A 59 9.94 -8.37 -3.97
C ASN A 59 11.34 -7.88 -3.60
N LEU A 60 12.34 -8.74 -3.58
CA LEU A 60 13.74 -8.40 -3.26
C LEU A 60 14.30 -7.41 -4.30
N ILE A 61 14.07 -7.71 -5.58
CA ILE A 61 14.45 -6.80 -6.68
C ILE A 61 13.73 -5.46 -6.53
N GLY A 62 12.41 -5.51 -6.25
CA GLY A 62 11.59 -4.32 -6.07
C GLY A 62 12.06 -3.43 -4.93
N LEU A 63 12.43 -4.01 -3.79
CA LEU A 63 13.00 -3.28 -2.65
C LEU A 63 14.31 -2.60 -3.01
N VAL A 64 15.27 -3.35 -3.54
CA VAL A 64 16.60 -2.81 -3.90
C VAL A 64 16.48 -1.72 -4.95
N GLN A 65 15.53 -1.79 -5.88
CA GLN A 65 15.33 -0.77 -6.91
C GLN A 65 14.52 0.44 -6.43
N GLY A 66 13.63 0.26 -5.45
CA GLY A 66 12.70 1.28 -5.00
C GLY A 66 13.19 2.12 -3.81
N LEU A 67 13.83 1.48 -2.83
CA LEU A 67 14.35 2.14 -1.63
C LEU A 67 15.31 3.32 -1.91
N PRO A 68 16.21 3.25 -2.92
CA PRO A 68 17.11 4.36 -3.19
C PRO A 68 16.42 5.69 -3.34
N LYS A 69 15.18 5.71 -3.83
CA LYS A 69 14.44 6.96 -4.04
C LYS A 69 14.11 7.67 -2.74
N PHE A 70 13.86 6.95 -1.65
CA PHE A 70 13.69 7.56 -0.34
C PHE A 70 14.98 8.21 0.13
N PHE A 71 16.07 7.48 0.10
CA PHE A 71 17.37 7.97 0.58
C PHE A 71 17.94 9.11 -0.26
N GLU A 72 17.80 9.06 -1.59
CA GLU A 72 18.21 10.14 -2.51
C GLU A 72 17.50 11.46 -2.23
N HIS A 73 16.34 11.42 -1.59
CA HIS A 73 15.53 12.59 -1.26
C HIS A 73 15.41 12.85 0.24
N ASP A 74 16.31 12.26 1.03
CA ASP A 74 16.36 12.47 2.48
C ASP A 74 15.02 12.11 3.17
N LEU A 75 14.39 11.02 2.75
CA LEU A 75 13.20 10.46 3.37
C LEU A 75 13.56 9.19 4.14
N VAL A 76 12.99 9.04 5.32
CA VAL A 76 13.12 7.82 6.14
C VAL A 76 11.86 6.98 5.99
N PRO A 77 11.90 5.85 5.25
CA PRO A 77 10.76 4.95 5.17
C PRO A 77 10.66 4.08 6.44
N VAL A 78 9.46 3.94 6.98
CA VAL A 78 9.10 2.95 8.00
C VAL A 78 8.06 2.03 7.38
N PHE A 79 8.40 0.76 7.13
CA PHE A 79 7.47 -0.16 6.50
C PHE A 79 6.51 -0.73 7.51
N VAL A 80 5.21 -0.55 7.26
CA VAL A 80 4.13 -1.04 8.11
C VAL A 80 3.50 -2.26 7.44
N PHE A 81 3.62 -3.41 8.07
CA PHE A 81 3.07 -4.67 7.59
C PHE A 81 1.71 -4.95 8.20
N ASP A 82 0.81 -5.52 7.41
CA ASP A 82 -0.45 -6.04 7.90
C ASP A 82 -0.22 -7.11 8.95
N GLY A 83 -1.05 -7.09 9.99
CA GLY A 83 -1.16 -8.15 10.99
C GLY A 83 -2.00 -9.32 10.49
N GLY A 84 -2.64 -10.03 11.44
CA GLY A 84 -3.55 -11.11 11.08
C GLY A 84 -4.77 -10.62 10.29
N VAL A 85 -5.34 -11.51 9.48
CA VAL A 85 -6.56 -11.22 8.70
C VAL A 85 -7.70 -10.83 9.65
N THR A 86 -8.33 -9.69 9.42
CA THR A 86 -9.53 -9.30 10.17
C THR A 86 -10.68 -10.24 9.83
N GLU A 87 -11.59 -10.52 10.81
CA GLU A 87 -12.76 -11.39 10.58
C GLU A 87 -13.61 -10.92 9.37
N LEU A 88 -13.62 -9.62 9.06
CA LEU A 88 -14.30 -9.06 7.89
C LEU A 88 -13.64 -9.48 6.58
N LYS A 89 -12.31 -9.68 6.57
CA LYS A 89 -11.59 -10.20 5.40
C LYS A 89 -11.73 -11.70 5.21
N ASP A 90 -12.10 -12.46 6.24
CA ASP A 90 -12.27 -13.91 6.11
C ASP A 90 -13.40 -14.29 5.13
N ASP A 91 -14.51 -13.58 5.15
CA ASP A 91 -15.61 -13.77 4.20
C ASP A 91 -15.19 -13.33 2.78
N GLU A 92 -14.51 -12.20 2.66
CA GLU A 92 -13.97 -11.70 1.39
C GLU A 92 -12.81 -12.57 0.88
N VAL A 93 -11.97 -13.11 1.77
CA VAL A 93 -10.93 -14.10 1.43
C VAL A 93 -11.54 -15.39 0.89
N ALA A 94 -12.70 -15.82 1.40
CA ALA A 94 -13.42 -16.98 0.86
C ALA A 94 -13.96 -16.68 -0.56
N GLU A 95 -14.59 -15.52 -0.77
CA GLU A 95 -15.06 -15.08 -2.09
C GLU A 95 -13.91 -14.85 -3.07
N ARG A 96 -12.81 -14.24 -2.60
CA ARG A 96 -11.58 -14.07 -3.40
C ARG A 96 -10.93 -15.41 -3.72
N ARG A 97 -11.05 -16.41 -2.84
CA ARG A 97 -10.56 -17.77 -3.11
C ARG A 97 -11.38 -18.43 -4.20
N GLU A 98 -12.70 -18.32 -4.17
CA GLU A 98 -13.57 -18.81 -5.26
C GLU A 98 -13.30 -18.06 -6.57
N ALA A 99 -13.17 -16.72 -6.52
CA ALA A 99 -12.81 -15.91 -7.68
C ALA A 99 -11.40 -16.24 -8.21
N ARG A 100 -10.48 -16.66 -7.34
CA ARG A 100 -9.14 -17.14 -7.71
C ARG A 100 -9.20 -18.51 -8.39
N GLU A 101 -9.98 -19.44 -7.85
CA GLU A 101 -10.19 -20.76 -8.46
C GLU A 101 -10.82 -20.60 -9.85
N GLU A 102 -11.82 -19.72 -10.00
CA GLU A 102 -12.38 -19.36 -11.31
C GLU A 102 -11.38 -18.66 -12.24
N ALA A 103 -10.54 -17.76 -11.70
CA ALA A 103 -9.51 -17.08 -12.48
C ALA A 103 -8.42 -18.06 -12.94
N GLU A 104 -8.06 -19.03 -12.10
CA GLU A 104 -7.12 -20.09 -12.45
C GLU A 104 -7.69 -21.06 -13.49
N GLU A 105 -8.98 -21.39 -13.43
CA GLU A 105 -9.64 -22.12 -14.50
C GLU A 105 -9.66 -21.35 -15.83
N ARG A 106 -9.99 -20.04 -15.78
CA ARG A 106 -9.95 -19.16 -16.95
C ARG A 106 -8.53 -18.98 -17.49
N ARG A 107 -7.51 -18.99 -16.62
CA ARG A 107 -6.09 -18.97 -17.01
C ARG A 107 -5.73 -20.22 -17.81
N LYS A 108 -6.07 -21.40 -17.27
CA LYS A 108 -5.85 -22.68 -17.96
C LYS A 108 -6.54 -22.70 -19.34
N GLU A 109 -7.77 -22.22 -19.40
CA GLU A 109 -8.48 -22.10 -20.68
C GLU A 109 -7.85 -21.06 -21.64
N ALA A 110 -7.24 -19.97 -21.12
CA ALA A 110 -6.54 -18.98 -21.94
C ALA A 110 -5.19 -19.53 -22.45
N GLU A 111 -4.46 -20.27 -21.62
CA GLU A 111 -3.25 -21.00 -22.02
C GLU A 111 -3.54 -22.03 -23.10
N GLU A 112 -4.61 -22.83 -22.94
CA GLU A 112 -5.03 -23.80 -23.95
C GLU A 112 -5.43 -23.14 -25.28
N ARG A 113 -5.88 -21.89 -25.23
CA ARG A 113 -6.20 -21.08 -26.43
C ARG A 113 -4.99 -20.33 -27.00
N GLY A 114 -3.81 -20.41 -26.33
CA GLY A 114 -2.58 -19.76 -26.75
C GLY A 114 -2.56 -18.24 -26.54
N ASP A 115 -3.43 -17.69 -25.67
CA ASP A 115 -3.46 -16.28 -25.31
C ASP A 115 -2.62 -16.00 -24.07
N ALA A 116 -1.31 -16.00 -24.26
CA ALA A 116 -0.33 -15.74 -23.20
C ALA A 116 -0.51 -14.37 -22.51
N VAL A 117 -1.07 -13.37 -23.21
CA VAL A 117 -1.31 -12.04 -22.65
C VAL A 117 -2.51 -12.05 -21.68
N ALA A 118 -3.56 -12.81 -22.00
CA ALA A 118 -4.71 -12.97 -21.12
C ALA A 118 -4.33 -13.80 -19.89
N ALA A 119 -3.53 -14.85 -20.05
CA ALA A 119 -3.02 -15.66 -18.96
C ALA A 119 -2.16 -14.82 -17.98
N ALA A 120 -1.19 -14.06 -18.50
CA ALA A 120 -0.34 -13.19 -17.68
C ALA A 120 -1.15 -12.08 -16.95
N ARG A 121 -2.22 -11.55 -17.53
CA ARG A 121 -3.11 -10.59 -16.86
C ARG A 121 -3.90 -11.21 -15.72
N LEU A 122 -4.34 -12.45 -15.88
CA LEU A 122 -5.06 -13.20 -14.85
C LEU A 122 -4.13 -13.57 -13.70
N GLU A 123 -2.90 -13.97 -14.00
CA GLU A 123 -1.86 -14.30 -13.03
C GLU A 123 -1.48 -13.08 -12.18
N ALA A 124 -1.28 -11.91 -12.79
CA ALA A 124 -1.01 -10.67 -12.08
C ALA A 124 -2.15 -10.23 -11.12
N ARG A 125 -3.40 -10.65 -11.38
CA ARG A 125 -4.55 -10.40 -10.50
C ARG A 125 -4.68 -11.41 -9.37
N THR A 126 -4.08 -12.59 -9.50
CA THR A 126 -4.16 -13.68 -8.51
C THR A 126 -2.91 -13.79 -7.64
N GLN A 127 -1.87 -13.00 -7.94
CA GLN A 127 -0.62 -13.03 -7.20
C GLN A 127 -0.84 -12.44 -5.78
N ARG A 128 -0.93 -13.35 -4.81
CA ARG A 128 -0.93 -13.00 -3.38
C ARG A 128 0.50 -12.82 -2.92
N LEU A 129 0.70 -11.91 -1.99
CA LEU A 129 1.91 -11.90 -1.17
C LEU A 129 1.95 -13.24 -0.42
N THR A 130 2.96 -14.04 -0.70
CA THR A 130 3.19 -15.32 0.00
C THR A 130 3.90 -15.06 1.31
N ASP A 131 3.84 -16.01 2.25
CA ASP A 131 4.60 -15.93 3.50
C ASP A 131 6.10 -15.70 3.24
N VAL A 132 6.62 -16.37 2.19
CA VAL A 132 8.02 -16.20 1.75
C VAL A 132 8.31 -14.75 1.34
N ILE A 133 7.43 -14.10 0.58
CA ILE A 133 7.59 -12.70 0.18
C ILE A 133 7.62 -11.79 1.42
N HIS A 134 6.74 -12.04 2.39
CA HIS A 134 6.71 -11.26 3.63
C HIS A 134 7.98 -11.46 4.47
N GLU A 135 8.42 -12.72 4.65
CA GLU A 135 9.61 -13.05 5.43
C GLU A 135 10.87 -12.47 4.78
N THR A 136 11.06 -12.71 3.49
CA THR A 136 12.24 -12.22 2.76
C THR A 136 12.31 -10.71 2.66
N THR A 137 11.15 -10.05 2.58
CA THR A 137 11.06 -8.59 2.59
C THR A 137 11.52 -8.04 3.94
N ARG A 138 11.02 -8.59 5.06
CA ARG A 138 11.42 -8.15 6.41
C ARG A 138 12.91 -8.35 6.64
N GLU A 139 13.44 -9.49 6.28
CA GLU A 139 14.85 -9.81 6.47
C GLU A 139 15.75 -8.87 5.66
N LEU A 140 15.40 -8.57 4.41
CA LEU A 140 16.13 -7.58 3.62
C LEU A 140 16.02 -6.16 4.21
N LEU A 141 14.85 -5.74 4.70
CA LEU A 141 14.68 -4.46 5.37
C LEU A 141 15.52 -4.37 6.65
N GLU A 142 15.59 -5.45 7.44
CA GLU A 142 16.45 -5.54 8.63
C GLU A 142 17.94 -5.40 8.27
N LEU A 143 18.42 -6.09 7.22
CA LEU A 143 19.80 -5.95 6.74
C LEU A 143 20.11 -4.55 6.22
N LEU A 144 19.11 -3.87 5.69
CA LEU A 144 19.21 -2.48 5.23
C LEU A 144 18.95 -1.45 6.35
N ASP A 145 18.75 -1.92 7.58
CA ASP A 145 18.44 -1.10 8.75
C ASP A 145 17.21 -0.19 8.56
N VAL A 146 16.27 -0.64 7.71
CA VAL A 146 15.02 0.07 7.42
C VAL A 146 13.97 -0.36 8.43
N PRO A 147 13.40 0.56 9.21
CA PRO A 147 12.43 0.23 10.25
C PRO A 147 11.19 -0.50 9.73
N VAL A 148 10.72 -1.46 10.53
CA VAL A 148 9.50 -2.23 10.28
C VAL A 148 8.58 -2.12 11.49
N VAL A 149 7.28 -1.94 11.23
CA VAL A 149 6.21 -1.95 12.24
C VAL A 149 5.17 -2.99 11.84
N GLU A 150 4.77 -3.84 12.80
CA GLU A 150 3.71 -4.81 12.61
C GLU A 150 2.38 -4.22 13.10
N ALA A 151 1.42 -4.09 12.20
CA ALA A 151 0.06 -3.67 12.54
C ALA A 151 -0.70 -4.82 13.24
N PRO A 152 -1.63 -4.53 14.16
CA PRO A 152 -2.53 -5.56 14.67
C PRO A 152 -3.50 -6.10 13.61
N ALA A 153 -3.82 -5.27 12.61
CA ALA A 153 -4.73 -5.58 11.51
C ALA A 153 -4.20 -4.94 10.21
N GLU A 154 -4.87 -3.90 9.71
CA GLU A 154 -4.51 -3.22 8.45
C GLU A 154 -3.28 -2.33 8.62
N GLY A 155 -2.28 -2.48 7.76
CA GLY A 155 -1.06 -1.65 7.74
C GLY A 155 -1.37 -0.17 7.50
N GLU A 156 -2.31 0.14 6.59
CA GLU A 156 -2.76 1.51 6.34
C GLU A 156 -3.39 2.18 7.56
N ALA A 157 -4.15 1.42 8.37
CA ALA A 157 -4.72 1.91 9.61
C ALA A 157 -3.63 2.24 10.62
N GLN A 158 -2.66 1.36 10.78
CA GLN A 158 -1.52 1.58 11.68
C GLN A 158 -0.65 2.75 11.21
N ALA A 159 -0.34 2.84 9.91
CA ALA A 159 0.41 3.96 9.33
C ALA A 159 -0.32 5.30 9.54
N SER A 160 -1.65 5.31 9.34
CA SER A 160 -2.49 6.49 9.60
C SER A 160 -2.49 6.88 11.07
N HIS A 161 -2.53 5.87 11.98
CA HIS A 161 -2.44 6.10 13.41
C HIS A 161 -1.10 6.73 13.83
N MET A 162 0.02 6.24 13.28
CA MET A 162 1.35 6.81 13.52
C MET A 162 1.43 8.27 13.05
N ALA A 163 0.84 8.59 11.89
CA ALA A 163 0.78 9.96 11.39
C ALA A 163 -0.13 10.87 12.26
N LEU A 164 -1.27 10.37 12.73
CA LEU A 164 -2.16 11.10 13.64
C LEU A 164 -1.49 11.41 14.98
N ARG A 165 -0.60 10.55 15.47
CA ARG A 165 0.19 10.77 16.69
C ARG A 165 1.35 11.74 16.49
N GLY A 166 1.74 11.97 15.23
CA GLY A 166 2.91 12.76 14.89
C GLY A 166 4.24 11.99 15.07
N ASP A 167 4.20 10.66 15.06
CA ASP A 167 5.38 9.80 15.11
C ASP A 167 6.02 9.68 13.72
N VAL A 168 5.25 9.96 12.67
CA VAL A 168 5.67 10.12 11.28
C VAL A 168 4.97 11.33 10.66
N GLU A 169 5.58 11.97 9.64
CA GLU A 169 4.99 13.13 8.98
C GLU A 169 3.98 12.74 7.91
N TYR A 170 4.22 11.62 7.22
CA TYR A 170 3.40 11.20 6.08
C TYR A 170 3.09 9.72 6.11
N VAL A 171 1.96 9.35 5.51
CA VAL A 171 1.69 7.97 5.09
C VAL A 171 2.09 7.82 3.62
N GLY A 172 2.78 6.76 3.26
CA GLY A 172 3.15 6.41 1.90
C GLY A 172 2.25 5.29 1.36
N SER A 173 1.21 5.63 0.60
CA SER A 173 0.30 4.66 -0.03
C SER A 173 -0.26 5.21 -1.34
N GLU A 174 -0.62 4.31 -2.26
CA GLU A 174 -1.37 4.67 -3.48
C GLU A 174 -2.87 4.61 -3.26
N ASP A 175 -3.33 4.07 -2.14
CA ASP A 175 -4.75 3.90 -1.84
C ASP A 175 -5.37 5.18 -1.26
N TYR A 176 -6.66 5.34 -1.48
CA TYR A 176 -7.44 6.45 -0.94
C TYR A 176 -8.04 6.12 0.43
N ASP A 177 -7.96 4.85 0.86
CA ASP A 177 -8.51 4.39 2.13
C ASP A 177 -7.76 4.99 3.33
N THR A 178 -6.52 5.47 3.14
CA THR A 178 -5.79 6.26 4.13
C THR A 178 -6.57 7.50 4.61
N LEU A 179 -7.40 8.12 3.73
CA LEU A 179 -8.33 9.20 4.12
C LEU A 179 -9.39 8.70 5.10
N LEU A 180 -9.88 7.49 4.91
CA LEU A 180 -10.90 6.86 5.75
C LEU A 180 -10.34 6.53 7.13
N PHE A 181 -9.10 6.02 7.19
CA PHE A 181 -8.37 5.78 8.43
C PHE A 181 -7.89 7.07 9.13
N GLY A 182 -7.98 8.19 8.43
CA GLY A 182 -7.73 9.51 9.00
C GLY A 182 -6.29 10.01 8.89
N ALA A 183 -5.49 9.47 7.97
CA ALA A 183 -4.16 10.00 7.70
C ALA A 183 -4.22 11.50 7.35
N PRO A 184 -3.54 12.38 8.09
CA PRO A 184 -3.56 13.82 7.78
C PRO A 184 -3.03 14.11 6.38
N TYR A 185 -1.90 13.48 6.05
CA TYR A 185 -1.20 13.62 4.78
C TYR A 185 -0.75 12.27 4.26
N THR A 186 -1.05 11.99 2.99
CA THR A 186 -0.57 10.80 2.31
C THR A 186 0.24 11.19 1.08
N LEU A 187 1.48 10.70 1.00
CA LEU A 187 2.32 10.83 -0.19
C LEU A 187 2.06 9.66 -1.13
N ARG A 188 1.73 9.99 -2.35
CA ARG A 188 1.47 9.04 -3.43
C ARG A 188 2.56 9.15 -4.49
N GLN A 189 2.68 8.14 -5.33
CA GLN A 189 3.65 8.07 -6.44
C GLN A 189 5.12 8.14 -6.01
N LEU A 190 5.43 7.79 -4.76
CA LEU A 190 6.78 7.82 -4.20
C LEU A 190 7.80 7.02 -5.04
N THR A 191 7.37 5.97 -5.75
CA THR A 191 8.23 5.14 -6.59
C THR A 191 8.10 5.44 -8.09
N SER A 192 7.23 6.37 -8.47
CA SER A 192 7.02 6.80 -9.86
C SER A 192 8.13 7.75 -10.33
N LYS A 193 8.20 8.01 -11.64
CA LYS A 193 9.06 9.06 -12.18
C LYS A 193 8.43 10.42 -11.87
N GLY A 194 9.21 11.34 -11.33
CA GLY A 194 8.78 12.70 -10.96
C GLY A 194 8.55 12.86 -9.47
N ASP A 195 7.96 13.98 -9.12
CA ASP A 195 7.63 14.34 -7.76
C ASP A 195 6.39 13.60 -7.26
N PRO A 196 6.21 13.45 -5.93
CA PRO A 196 5.03 12.81 -5.36
C PRO A 196 3.79 13.70 -5.43
N GLU A 197 2.61 13.07 -5.29
CA GLU A 197 1.34 13.75 -5.03
C GLU A 197 1.07 13.73 -3.52
N LEU A 198 0.70 14.87 -2.96
CA LEU A 198 0.22 15.00 -1.60
C LEU A 198 -1.30 14.93 -1.58
N MET A 199 -1.85 13.98 -0.87
CA MET A 199 -3.27 13.87 -0.55
C MET A 199 -3.51 14.43 0.85
N ASP A 200 -4.39 15.44 0.95
CA ASP A 200 -4.66 16.19 2.18
C ASP A 200 -6.09 15.91 2.66
N LEU A 201 -6.20 15.30 3.85
CA LEU A 201 -7.49 14.96 4.45
C LEU A 201 -8.29 16.23 4.84
N GLU A 202 -7.64 17.20 5.52
CA GLU A 202 -8.34 18.40 5.98
C GLU A 202 -8.87 19.21 4.79
N ALA A 203 -8.05 19.40 3.77
CA ALA A 203 -8.47 20.04 2.52
C ALA A 203 -9.60 19.29 1.83
N THR A 204 -9.57 17.96 1.82
CA THR A 204 -10.62 17.10 1.26
C THR A 204 -11.93 17.28 2.00
N LEU A 205 -11.92 17.25 3.32
CA LEU A 205 -13.12 17.45 4.15
C LEU A 205 -13.69 18.86 3.98
N ALA A 206 -12.82 19.88 3.95
CA ALA A 206 -13.20 21.27 3.79
C ALA A 206 -13.81 21.56 2.40
N GLU A 207 -13.23 21.00 1.33
CA GLU A 207 -13.76 21.17 -0.05
C GLU A 207 -15.20 20.67 -0.17
N HIS A 208 -15.54 19.62 0.56
CA HIS A 208 -16.86 19.00 0.49
C HIS A 208 -17.79 19.39 1.64
N ASP A 209 -17.34 20.18 2.61
CA ASP A 209 -18.11 20.57 3.81
C ASP A 209 -18.70 19.33 4.52
N ILE A 210 -17.84 18.35 4.82
CA ILE A 210 -18.18 17.08 5.49
C ILE A 210 -17.17 16.75 6.59
N THR A 211 -17.57 15.86 7.48
CA THR A 211 -16.66 15.27 8.48
C THR A 211 -16.01 13.98 7.96
N ARG A 212 -15.00 13.46 8.67
CA ARG A 212 -14.39 12.17 8.34
C ARG A 212 -15.41 11.02 8.43
N GLU A 213 -16.28 11.05 9.44
CA GLU A 213 -17.35 10.08 9.59
C GLU A 213 -18.26 10.06 8.35
N GLN A 214 -18.59 11.25 7.84
CA GLN A 214 -19.39 11.37 6.62
C GLN A 214 -18.63 10.92 5.36
N LEU A 215 -17.30 11.11 5.30
CA LEU A 215 -16.48 10.58 4.22
C LEU A 215 -16.46 9.05 4.23
N VAL A 216 -16.36 8.43 5.42
CA VAL A 216 -16.50 6.96 5.59
C VAL A 216 -17.90 6.51 5.15
N ASP A 217 -18.95 7.22 5.53
CA ASP A 217 -20.32 6.92 5.12
C ASP A 217 -20.48 6.98 3.58
N VAL A 218 -19.84 7.95 2.92
CA VAL A 218 -19.78 8.06 1.46
C VAL A 218 -19.09 6.86 0.84
N ALA A 219 -17.94 6.46 1.41
CA ALA A 219 -17.17 5.30 0.93
C ALA A 219 -17.99 4.01 1.03
N ILE A 220 -18.62 3.74 2.15
CA ILE A 220 -19.47 2.56 2.36
C ILE A 220 -20.64 2.52 1.34
N LEU A 221 -21.25 3.65 1.04
CA LEU A 221 -22.30 3.73 0.01
C LEU A 221 -21.79 3.41 -1.40
N CYS A 222 -20.54 3.74 -1.69
CA CYS A 222 -19.89 3.45 -2.98
C CYS A 222 -19.40 2.00 -3.09
N GLY A 223 -19.07 1.39 -1.95
CA GLY A 223 -18.35 0.12 -1.83
C GLY A 223 -16.89 0.34 -1.50
N THR A 224 -16.37 -0.49 -0.61
CA THR A 224 -14.97 -0.54 -0.16
C THR A 224 -14.42 -1.95 -0.36
N ASP A 225 -13.21 -2.21 0.07
CA ASP A 225 -12.66 -3.58 0.11
C ASP A 225 -13.39 -4.50 1.11
N PHE A 226 -14.23 -3.92 1.95
CA PHE A 226 -14.95 -4.62 3.03
C PHE A 226 -16.46 -4.72 2.81
N ASN A 227 -17.00 -4.09 1.76
CA ASN A 227 -18.42 -4.17 1.45
C ASN A 227 -18.73 -3.84 -0.02
N GLU A 228 -19.78 -4.46 -0.54
CA GLU A 228 -20.41 -4.00 -1.76
C GLU A 228 -21.26 -2.76 -1.49
N GLY A 229 -21.01 -1.67 -2.19
CA GLY A 229 -21.82 -0.46 -2.09
C GLY A 229 -23.22 -0.62 -2.69
N LEU A 230 -23.98 0.47 -2.73
CA LEU A 230 -25.27 0.48 -3.40
C LEU A 230 -25.12 0.52 -4.91
N SER A 231 -25.81 -0.36 -5.62
CA SER A 231 -25.78 -0.41 -7.09
C SER A 231 -26.09 0.95 -7.73
N GLY A 232 -25.20 1.42 -8.58
CA GLY A 232 -25.34 2.70 -9.30
C GLY A 232 -25.08 3.95 -8.45
N VAL A 233 -24.52 3.78 -7.24
CA VAL A 233 -24.12 4.89 -6.37
C VAL A 233 -22.62 5.09 -6.46
N GLY A 234 -22.17 6.14 -7.12
CA GLY A 234 -20.76 6.56 -7.14
C GLY A 234 -20.52 7.73 -6.18
N PRO A 235 -19.24 8.16 -6.01
CA PRO A 235 -18.81 9.11 -4.98
C PRO A 235 -19.63 10.40 -4.92
N LYS A 236 -19.92 11.02 -6.06
CA LYS A 236 -20.71 12.27 -6.11
C LYS A 236 -22.17 12.07 -5.67
N THR A 237 -22.74 10.91 -6.01
CA THR A 237 -24.12 10.58 -5.63
C THR A 237 -24.19 10.26 -4.14
N ALA A 238 -23.23 9.51 -3.62
CA ALA A 238 -23.11 9.20 -2.21
C ALA A 238 -22.88 10.46 -1.37
N LEU A 239 -21.95 11.34 -1.78
CA LEU A 239 -21.67 12.62 -1.13
C LEU A 239 -22.93 13.49 -1.05
N SER A 240 -23.67 13.62 -2.17
CA SER A 240 -24.92 14.40 -2.18
C SER A 240 -25.96 13.81 -1.22
N ALA A 241 -26.08 12.47 -1.17
CA ALA A 241 -27.03 11.80 -0.29
C ALA A 241 -26.66 11.98 1.20
N VAL A 242 -25.37 11.83 1.55
CA VAL A 242 -24.91 12.02 2.93
C VAL A 242 -25.10 13.49 3.37
N ARG A 243 -24.81 14.46 2.51
CA ARG A 243 -25.06 15.88 2.80
C ARG A 243 -26.55 16.20 2.97
N GLU A 244 -27.43 15.54 2.24
CA GLU A 244 -28.88 15.75 2.32
C GLU A 244 -29.48 15.10 3.56
N HIS A 245 -29.06 13.88 3.90
CA HIS A 245 -29.67 13.07 4.95
C HIS A 245 -28.88 13.05 6.27
N GLY A 246 -27.60 13.43 6.24
CA GLY A 246 -26.72 13.59 7.40
C GLY A 246 -25.73 12.45 7.59
N ASP A 247 -26.17 11.20 7.51
CA ASP A 247 -25.31 10.02 7.72
C ASP A 247 -25.75 8.82 6.87
N LEU A 248 -24.93 7.75 6.93
CA LEU A 248 -25.17 6.48 6.24
C LEU A 248 -26.56 5.91 6.50
N TRP A 249 -26.97 5.87 7.78
CA TRP A 249 -28.21 5.21 8.20
C TRP A 249 -29.44 5.94 7.68
N ALA A 250 -29.42 7.25 7.73
CA ALA A 250 -30.49 8.08 7.20
C ALA A 250 -30.60 7.94 5.67
N VAL A 251 -29.48 7.81 4.96
CA VAL A 251 -29.46 7.52 3.50
C VAL A 251 -30.07 6.17 3.21
N LEU A 252 -29.66 5.12 3.94
CA LEU A 252 -30.19 3.75 3.76
C LEU A 252 -31.70 3.69 4.03
N ASP A 253 -32.16 4.34 5.11
CA ASP A 253 -33.60 4.40 5.44
C ASP A 253 -34.40 5.14 4.34
N ALA A 254 -33.91 6.29 3.89
CA ALA A 254 -34.57 7.08 2.85
C ALA A 254 -34.67 6.33 1.51
N ARG A 255 -33.72 5.44 1.22
CA ARG A 255 -33.70 4.63 0.00
C ARG A 255 -34.37 3.27 0.14
N GLY A 256 -34.75 2.86 1.37
CA GLY A 256 -35.22 1.52 1.67
C GLY A 256 -34.17 0.47 1.30
N ALA A 257 -32.88 0.79 1.49
CA ALA A 257 -31.73 -0.03 1.11
C ALA A 257 -31.04 -0.60 2.34
N TYR A 258 -30.24 -1.64 2.12
CA TYR A 258 -29.44 -2.29 3.13
C TYR A 258 -28.05 -2.59 2.59
N ILE A 259 -27.02 -2.43 3.40
CA ILE A 259 -25.64 -2.84 3.14
C ILE A 259 -25.26 -3.80 4.26
N GLU A 260 -24.82 -5.00 3.89
CA GLU A 260 -24.40 -6.02 4.86
C GLU A 260 -23.15 -5.55 5.62
N HIS A 261 -23.12 -5.78 6.92
CA HIS A 261 -22.01 -5.41 7.82
C HIS A 261 -21.59 -3.93 7.81
N ALA A 262 -22.46 -3.04 7.33
CA ALA A 262 -22.13 -1.60 7.23
C ALA A 262 -21.66 -0.97 8.55
N ASP A 263 -22.20 -1.41 9.68
CA ASP A 263 -21.82 -1.01 11.03
C ASP A 263 -20.36 -1.41 11.35
N ARG A 264 -19.99 -2.66 11.06
CA ARG A 264 -18.63 -3.20 11.28
C ARG A 264 -17.60 -2.55 10.35
N VAL A 265 -17.97 -2.34 9.08
CA VAL A 265 -17.11 -1.65 8.12
C VAL A 265 -16.87 -0.21 8.54
N ARG A 266 -17.93 0.47 9.04
CA ARG A 266 -17.79 1.83 9.56
C ARG A 266 -16.91 1.88 10.80
N GLU A 267 -17.05 0.95 11.73
CA GLU A 267 -16.22 0.82 12.92
C GLU A 267 -14.75 0.57 12.54
N LEU A 268 -14.50 -0.30 11.57
CA LEU A 268 -13.15 -0.60 11.08
C LEU A 268 -12.39 0.66 10.63
N PHE A 269 -13.05 1.57 9.91
CA PHE A 269 -12.40 2.80 9.47
C PHE A 269 -12.29 3.86 10.55
N LEU A 270 -13.27 3.96 11.45
CA LEU A 270 -13.32 5.04 12.45
C LEU A 270 -12.56 4.70 13.74
N ASP A 271 -12.52 3.44 14.12
CA ASP A 271 -11.86 2.91 15.33
C ASP A 271 -11.13 1.59 15.01
N PRO A 272 -10.15 1.63 14.08
CA PRO A 272 -9.44 0.44 13.65
C PRO A 272 -8.60 -0.15 14.78
N PRO A 273 -8.35 -1.47 14.78
CA PRO A 273 -7.37 -2.09 15.66
C PRO A 273 -5.96 -1.58 15.32
N VAL A 274 -5.39 -0.76 16.20
CA VAL A 274 -4.04 -0.21 16.09
C VAL A 274 -3.27 -0.40 17.40
N THR A 275 -1.97 -0.22 17.37
CA THR A 275 -1.13 -0.34 18.57
C THR A 275 -0.23 0.87 18.76
N ASP A 276 0.07 1.19 20.02
CA ASP A 276 1.11 2.12 20.43
C ASP A 276 2.42 1.38 20.79
N ASP A 277 2.40 0.04 20.75
CA ASP A 277 3.56 -0.80 21.09
C ASP A 277 4.44 -1.02 19.87
N TYR A 278 5.09 0.03 19.42
CA TYR A 278 6.13 0.01 18.37
C TYR A 278 7.24 1.00 18.75
N ALA A 279 8.42 0.73 18.21
CA ALA A 279 9.54 1.66 18.29
C ALA A 279 10.38 1.51 17.03
N PHE A 280 10.88 2.62 16.51
CA PHE A 280 11.82 2.63 15.41
C PHE A 280 12.86 3.73 15.59
N ASP A 281 14.01 3.55 14.97
CA ASP A 281 15.05 4.57 14.84
C ASP A 281 15.00 5.14 13.42
N ALA A 282 15.14 6.45 13.29
CA ALA A 282 15.20 7.11 12.00
C ALA A 282 16.65 7.17 11.43
N ASP A 283 17.65 6.87 12.26
CA ASP A 283 19.04 6.78 11.81
C ASP A 283 19.28 5.43 11.11
N ILE A 284 19.38 5.43 9.79
CA ILE A 284 19.57 4.23 8.96
C ILE A 284 21.06 4.00 8.68
N SER A 285 21.57 2.83 9.07
CA SER A 285 22.96 2.41 8.88
C SER A 285 23.08 1.00 8.28
N PRO A 286 22.78 0.81 6.97
CA PRO A 286 22.62 -0.50 6.36
C PRO A 286 23.94 -1.28 6.25
N ASP A 287 23.84 -2.61 6.41
CA ASP A 287 24.89 -3.56 6.01
C ASP A 287 24.70 -3.95 4.53
N ILE A 288 25.20 -3.12 3.64
CA ILE A 288 25.05 -3.32 2.19
C ILE A 288 25.66 -4.62 1.71
N ASP A 289 26.80 -5.04 2.30
CA ASP A 289 27.46 -6.28 1.90
C ASP A 289 26.63 -7.49 2.31
N ALA A 290 26.07 -7.50 3.53
CA ALA A 290 25.18 -8.55 3.99
C ALA A 290 23.87 -8.58 3.18
N ALA A 291 23.25 -7.43 2.93
CA ALA A 291 22.04 -7.32 2.11
C ALA A 291 22.26 -7.82 0.68
N ARG A 292 23.42 -7.49 0.07
CA ARG A 292 23.78 -7.98 -1.25
C ARG A 292 23.99 -9.48 -1.27
N ALA A 293 24.72 -10.04 -0.28
CA ALA A 293 24.94 -11.49 -0.16
C ALA A 293 23.61 -12.24 0.04
N TYR A 294 22.71 -11.69 0.86
CA TYR A 294 21.37 -12.24 1.05
C TYR A 294 20.59 -12.32 -0.27
N VAL A 295 20.52 -11.23 -1.03
CA VAL A 295 19.74 -11.17 -2.27
C VAL A 295 20.37 -12.04 -3.38
N VAL A 296 21.71 -11.97 -3.56
CA VAL A 296 22.39 -12.61 -4.70
C VAL A 296 22.81 -14.05 -4.40
N ASP A 297 23.41 -14.30 -3.22
CA ASP A 297 24.00 -15.60 -2.93
C ASP A 297 23.00 -16.56 -2.28
N GLU A 298 22.08 -16.06 -1.45
CA GLU A 298 21.11 -16.90 -0.76
C GLU A 298 19.82 -17.06 -1.58
N TRP A 299 19.29 -15.96 -2.14
CA TRP A 299 18.05 -15.96 -2.91
C TRP A 299 18.24 -16.01 -4.43
N GLU A 300 19.47 -16.24 -4.89
CA GLU A 300 19.82 -16.48 -6.29
C GLU A 300 19.33 -15.40 -7.28
N VAL A 301 19.12 -14.16 -6.80
CA VAL A 301 18.77 -13.03 -7.67
C VAL A 301 19.96 -12.68 -8.55
N ASP A 302 19.73 -12.44 -9.84
CA ASP A 302 20.77 -12.02 -10.76
C ASP A 302 21.41 -10.70 -10.27
N ALA A 303 22.73 -10.72 -10.07
CA ALA A 303 23.49 -9.59 -9.55
C ALA A 303 23.34 -8.34 -10.43
N ASP A 304 23.19 -8.49 -11.75
CA ASP A 304 23.03 -7.37 -12.68
C ASP A 304 21.67 -6.64 -12.47
N GLU A 305 20.63 -7.35 -12.01
CA GLU A 305 19.32 -6.78 -11.73
C GLU A 305 19.32 -5.86 -10.50
N VAL A 306 20.18 -6.10 -9.53
CA VAL A 306 20.22 -5.37 -8.26
C VAL A 306 21.45 -4.49 -8.06
N ALA A 307 22.51 -4.66 -8.89
CA ALA A 307 23.78 -3.93 -8.74
C ALA A 307 23.58 -2.41 -8.65
N ARG A 308 22.83 -1.84 -9.58
CA ARG A 308 22.54 -0.40 -9.64
C ARG A 308 21.75 0.09 -8.44
N GLY A 309 20.81 -0.72 -7.93
CA GLY A 309 20.01 -0.36 -6.76
C GLY A 309 20.90 -0.24 -5.51
N PHE A 310 21.74 -1.21 -5.26
CA PHE A 310 22.70 -1.18 -4.15
C PHE A 310 23.70 -0.02 -4.26
N GLU A 311 24.23 0.25 -5.46
CA GLU A 311 25.12 1.41 -5.70
C GLU A 311 24.43 2.74 -5.34
N ARG A 312 23.16 2.87 -5.66
CA ARG A 312 22.36 4.07 -5.35
C ARG A 312 22.12 4.20 -3.84
N ILE A 313 21.75 3.10 -3.15
CA ILE A 313 21.58 3.10 -1.69
C ILE A 313 22.88 3.55 -1.02
N GLU A 314 24.02 2.92 -1.38
CA GLU A 314 25.33 3.24 -0.80
C GLU A 314 25.72 4.71 -1.06
N SER A 315 25.48 5.21 -2.27
CA SER A 315 25.83 6.58 -2.65
C SER A 315 25.01 7.64 -1.88
N SER A 316 23.72 7.39 -1.68
CA SER A 316 22.81 8.31 -1.01
C SER A 316 23.15 8.45 0.48
N LEU A 317 23.49 7.36 1.14
CA LEU A 317 23.84 7.35 2.56
C LEU A 317 25.21 7.99 2.85
N VAL A 318 26.17 7.88 1.93
CA VAL A 318 27.47 8.58 2.04
C VAL A 318 27.27 10.10 1.91
N GLN A 319 26.30 10.56 1.12
CA GLN A 319 26.03 11.98 0.90
C GLN A 319 25.39 12.62 2.14
N THR A 320 24.44 11.94 2.78
CA THR A 320 23.79 12.39 4.02
C THR A 320 24.81 12.54 5.17
N GLY A 321 25.74 11.60 5.31
CA GLY A 321 26.80 11.67 6.34
C GLY A 321 27.85 12.76 6.12
N LEU A 322 27.95 13.37 4.93
CA LEU A 322 28.87 14.49 4.66
C LEU A 322 28.22 15.84 4.95
N ASP A 323 26.92 15.96 4.83
CA ASP A 323 26.18 17.21 5.08
C ASP A 323 26.03 17.51 6.59
N GLU A 324 26.11 16.48 7.46
CA GLU A 324 26.14 16.66 8.92
C GLU A 324 27.44 17.32 9.44
N TRP A 325 28.48 17.44 8.61
CA TRP A 325 29.80 18.01 8.99
C TRP A 325 30.06 19.39 8.38
N THR A 326 29.09 20.03 7.75
CA THR A 326 29.19 21.38 7.17
C THR A 326 28.24 22.36 7.83
#